data_a81767544a85ca8ab64fac34ace3a1d1
#
_entry.id   a81767544a85ca8ab64fac34ace3a1d1
#
_cell.length_a   1.000
_cell.length_b   1.000
_cell.length_c   1.000
_cell.angle_alpha   90.00
_cell.angle_beta   90.00
_cell.angle_gamma   90.00
#
_symmetry.space_group_name_H-M   'P 1'
#
loop_
_entity.id
_entity.type
_entity.pdbx_description
1 polymer ?
#
loop_
_entity_poly.entity_id
_entity_poly.type
_entity_poly.pdbx_seq_one_letter_code
_entity_poly.pdbx_strand_id
1 'polypeptide(L)'
;MASELIKYDFNMSELLDKMEIISENLMRFRAFIFEKYDVYQDGVAYLKITKEDMDKYGVDPGEVSTGVNLLRSLKGLYAWCFAIDEGNKVRVRIRSKGPVINTLAEKYAGGGHPLASGATVKNWEELDDLLDDMARLVGEYLRENSIK
;
A
#
# COMPACT_ATOMS: atom_id res chain seq x y z
N MET A 1 38.69 -3.92 -10.89
CA MET A 1 37.85 -5.04 -10.42
C MET A 1 37.88 -5.14 -8.88
N ALA A 2 39.01 -5.41 -8.26
CA ALA A 2 39.09 -5.53 -6.80
C ALA A 2 38.67 -4.24 -6.08
N SER A 3 39.05 -3.05 -6.59
CA SER A 3 38.67 -1.78 -6.00
C SER A 3 37.19 -1.49 -6.10
N GLU A 4 36.53 -1.96 -7.15
CA GLU A 4 35.08 -1.82 -7.31
C GLU A 4 34.32 -2.73 -6.33
N LEU A 5 34.80 -3.94 -6.13
CA LEU A 5 34.22 -4.87 -5.16
C LEU A 5 34.32 -4.29 -3.74
N ILE A 6 35.43 -3.68 -3.41
CA ILE A 6 35.62 -3.04 -2.11
C ILE A 6 34.66 -1.88 -1.92
N LYS A 7 34.42 -1.08 -2.97
CA LYS A 7 33.43 0.01 -2.94
C LYS A 7 32.02 -0.51 -2.73
N TYR A 8 31.64 -1.61 -3.42
CA TYR A 8 30.31 -2.21 -3.25
C TYR A 8 30.12 -2.75 -1.84
N ASP A 9 31.14 -3.42 -1.29
CA ASP A 9 31.07 -3.95 0.08
C ASP A 9 30.88 -2.81 1.09
N PHE A 10 31.59 -1.70 0.91
CA PHE A 10 31.48 -0.52 1.77
C PHE A 10 30.08 0.09 1.67
N ASN A 11 29.56 0.28 0.44
CA ASN A 11 28.22 0.82 0.23
C ASN A 11 27.15 -0.14 0.73
N MET A 12 27.35 -1.43 0.62
CA MET A 12 26.45 -2.44 1.14
C MET A 12 26.35 -2.36 2.66
N SER A 13 27.46 -2.16 3.35
CA SER A 13 27.47 -2.01 4.80
C SER A 13 26.64 -0.79 5.23
N GLU A 14 26.81 0.35 4.56
CA GLU A 14 26.01 1.54 4.82
C GLU A 14 24.53 1.30 4.56
N LEU A 15 24.20 0.59 3.48
CA LEU A 15 22.83 0.26 3.13
C LEU A 15 22.21 -0.61 4.22
N LEU A 16 22.91 -1.63 4.68
CA LEU A 16 22.42 -2.52 5.74
C LEU A 16 22.18 -1.76 7.04
N ASP A 17 23.06 -0.80 7.38
CA ASP A 17 22.89 0.03 8.57
C ASP A 17 21.65 0.92 8.50
N LYS A 18 21.20 1.26 7.29
CA LYS A 18 20.01 2.09 7.06
C LYS A 18 18.74 1.28 6.92
N MET A 19 18.83 -0.04 6.86
CA MET A 19 17.66 -0.89 6.76
C MET A 19 16.81 -0.79 8.02
N GLU A 20 15.51 -0.81 7.80
CA GLU A 20 14.53 -0.75 8.87
C GLU A 20 14.63 -1.95 9.79
N ILE A 21 14.70 -1.70 11.09
CA ILE A 21 14.65 -2.75 12.10
C ILE A 21 13.23 -2.76 12.66
N ILE A 22 12.57 -3.89 12.55
CA ILE A 22 11.18 -4.04 12.99
C ILE A 22 11.05 -5.22 13.98
N SER A 23 9.95 -5.20 14.73
CA SER A 23 9.64 -6.29 15.66
C SER A 23 9.31 -7.58 14.92
N GLU A 24 9.42 -8.70 15.60
CA GLU A 24 8.99 -9.99 15.06
C GLU A 24 7.50 -9.98 14.72
N ASN A 25 6.68 -9.33 15.54
CA ASN A 25 5.24 -9.20 15.27
C ASN A 25 4.99 -8.50 13.94
N LEU A 26 5.68 -7.40 13.69
CA LEU A 26 5.52 -6.66 12.43
C LEU A 26 6.07 -7.47 11.24
N MET A 27 7.16 -8.20 11.45
CA MET A 27 7.71 -9.08 10.41
C MET A 27 6.69 -10.14 10.00
N ARG A 28 6.02 -10.78 10.97
CA ARG A 28 4.98 -11.77 10.69
C ARG A 28 3.76 -11.14 10.05
N PHE A 29 3.40 -9.92 10.46
CA PHE A 29 2.30 -9.19 9.85
C PHE A 29 2.60 -8.86 8.38
N ARG A 30 3.84 -8.55 8.05
CA ARG A 30 4.24 -8.30 6.66
C ARG A 30 4.11 -9.55 5.79
N ALA A 31 4.37 -10.73 6.36
CA ALA A 31 4.10 -11.99 5.66
C ALA A 31 2.59 -12.15 5.39
N PHE A 32 1.75 -11.75 6.34
CA PHE A 32 0.29 -11.73 6.18
C PHE A 32 -0.10 -10.81 5.00
N ILE A 33 0.53 -9.65 4.86
CA ILE A 33 0.25 -8.73 3.75
C ILE A 33 0.47 -9.45 2.41
N PHE A 34 1.62 -10.09 2.23
CA PHE A 34 1.94 -10.77 0.98
C PHE A 34 1.04 -11.96 0.69
N GLU A 35 0.53 -12.61 1.71
CA GLU A 35 -0.36 -13.76 1.54
C GLU A 35 -1.81 -13.36 1.29
N LYS A 36 -2.27 -12.26 1.89
CA LYS A 36 -3.71 -11.95 1.98
C LYS A 36 -4.19 -10.79 1.11
N TYR A 37 -3.30 -10.05 0.44
CA TYR A 37 -3.78 -9.01 -0.45
C TYR A 37 -4.64 -9.63 -1.57
N ASP A 38 -5.60 -8.86 -2.06
CA ASP A 38 -6.45 -9.27 -3.15
C ASP A 38 -6.29 -8.32 -4.34
N VAL A 39 -6.43 -8.87 -5.54
CA VAL A 39 -6.50 -8.06 -6.76
C VAL A 39 -7.97 -7.79 -7.05
N TYR A 40 -8.33 -6.51 -7.08
CA TYR A 40 -9.72 -6.10 -7.34
C TYR A 40 -10.06 -6.19 -8.82
N GLN A 41 -9.22 -5.56 -9.65
CA GLN A 41 -9.25 -5.60 -11.11
C GLN A 41 -7.83 -5.41 -11.61
N ASP A 42 -7.64 -5.52 -12.92
CA ASP A 42 -6.31 -5.34 -13.52
C ASP A 42 -5.68 -4.02 -13.08
N GLY A 43 -4.56 -4.09 -12.41
CA GLY A 43 -3.80 -2.93 -11.97
C GLY A 43 -4.19 -2.36 -10.61
N VAL A 44 -5.21 -2.93 -9.93
CA VAL A 44 -5.64 -2.49 -8.60
C VAL A 44 -5.59 -3.65 -7.62
N ALA A 45 -5.00 -3.41 -6.46
CA ALA A 45 -4.97 -4.37 -5.36
C ALA A 45 -5.38 -3.69 -4.05
N TYR A 46 -5.81 -4.48 -3.09
CA TYR A 46 -6.19 -3.98 -1.79
C TYR A 46 -5.97 -5.02 -0.71
N LEU A 47 -5.93 -4.56 0.53
CA LEU A 47 -5.88 -5.42 1.69
C LEU A 47 -6.82 -4.86 2.76
N LYS A 48 -7.77 -5.66 3.19
CA LYS A 48 -8.61 -5.35 4.34
C LYS A 48 -7.91 -5.85 5.59
N ILE A 49 -7.75 -4.97 6.56
CA ILE A 49 -7.10 -5.30 7.83
C ILE A 49 -8.09 -5.03 8.94
N THR A 50 -8.59 -6.11 9.53
CA THR A 50 -9.58 -6.03 10.62
C THR A 50 -8.87 -5.81 11.95
N LYS A 51 -9.65 -5.38 12.94
CA LYS A 51 -9.15 -5.27 14.30
C LYS A 51 -8.64 -6.62 14.80
N GLU A 52 -9.33 -7.70 14.44
CA GLU A 52 -8.94 -9.06 14.81
C GLU A 52 -7.58 -9.43 14.21
N ASP A 53 -7.32 -9.04 12.96
CA ASP A 53 -6.02 -9.27 12.30
C ASP A 53 -4.90 -8.55 13.08
N MET A 54 -5.12 -7.30 13.45
CA MET A 54 -4.14 -6.52 14.21
C MET A 54 -3.88 -7.12 15.58
N ASP A 55 -4.92 -7.54 16.27
CA ASP A 55 -4.81 -8.19 17.59
C ASP A 55 -4.04 -9.50 17.49
N LYS A 56 -4.34 -10.29 16.45
CA LYS A 56 -3.68 -11.58 16.23
C LYS A 56 -2.17 -11.44 16.07
N TYR A 57 -1.72 -10.41 15.37
CA TYR A 57 -0.30 -10.19 15.12
C TYR A 57 0.35 -9.23 16.12
N GLY A 58 -0.45 -8.63 17.01
CA GLY A 58 0.07 -7.69 18.01
C GLY A 58 0.65 -6.42 17.37
N VAL A 59 -0.02 -5.88 16.34
CA VAL A 59 0.39 -4.66 15.65
C VAL A 59 -0.71 -3.60 15.77
N ASP A 60 -0.32 -2.33 15.73
CA ASP A 60 -1.26 -1.20 15.76
C ASP A 60 -1.44 -0.62 14.34
N PRO A 61 -2.46 0.26 14.14
CA PRO A 61 -2.69 0.85 12.83
C PRO A 61 -1.49 1.61 12.25
N GLY A 62 -0.69 2.25 13.11
CA GLY A 62 0.52 2.96 12.67
C GLY A 62 1.55 2.00 12.09
N GLU A 63 1.79 0.89 12.78
CA GLU A 63 2.71 -0.14 12.30
C GLU A 63 2.22 -0.77 11.00
N VAL A 64 0.92 -1.05 10.90
CA VAL A 64 0.29 -1.58 9.68
C VAL A 64 0.53 -0.65 8.50
N SER A 65 0.36 0.65 8.72
CA SER A 65 0.53 1.66 7.67
C SER A 65 1.95 1.70 7.11
N THR A 66 2.97 1.32 7.89
CA THR A 66 4.36 1.29 7.41
C THR A 66 4.58 0.28 6.30
N GLY A 67 3.70 -0.71 6.17
CA GLY A 67 3.80 -1.75 5.15
C GLY A 67 3.09 -1.47 3.84
N VAL A 68 2.46 -0.29 3.71
CA VAL A 68 1.62 -0.01 2.53
C VAL A 68 2.43 -0.02 1.22
N ASN A 69 3.70 0.32 1.26
CA ASN A 69 4.54 0.34 0.05
C ASN A 69 5.08 -1.04 -0.35
N LEU A 70 4.85 -2.08 0.43
CA LEU A 70 5.35 -3.42 0.12
C LEU A 70 4.76 -3.98 -1.17
N LEU A 71 3.51 -3.64 -1.50
CA LEU A 71 2.87 -4.11 -2.72
C LEU A 71 3.38 -3.42 -3.99
N ARG A 72 4.17 -2.36 -3.84
CA ARG A 72 4.74 -1.62 -4.98
C ARG A 72 5.51 -2.52 -5.93
N SER A 73 6.12 -3.59 -5.44
CA SER A 73 6.95 -4.51 -6.22
C SER A 73 6.13 -5.46 -7.11
N LEU A 74 4.82 -5.52 -6.92
CA LEU A 74 3.98 -6.43 -7.70
C LEU A 74 3.89 -5.95 -9.15
N LYS A 75 4.27 -6.83 -10.09
CA LYS A 75 4.24 -6.52 -11.50
C LYS A 75 2.80 -6.30 -11.98
N GLY A 76 2.59 -5.26 -12.76
CA GLY A 76 1.26 -4.95 -13.32
C GLY A 76 0.36 -4.19 -12.37
N LEU A 77 0.81 -3.86 -11.18
CA LEU A 77 0.05 -3.09 -10.21
C LEU A 77 0.29 -1.59 -10.43
N TYR A 78 -0.79 -0.82 -10.49
CA TYR A 78 -0.72 0.63 -10.71
C TYR A 78 -1.25 1.45 -9.55
N ALA A 79 -2.22 0.93 -8.80
CA ALA A 79 -2.70 1.56 -7.58
C ALA A 79 -3.14 0.49 -6.59
N TRP A 80 -2.98 0.78 -5.29
CA TRP A 80 -3.37 -0.16 -4.25
C TRP A 80 -3.71 0.58 -2.99
N CYS A 81 -4.41 -0.09 -2.08
CA CYS A 81 -4.72 0.49 -0.79
C CYS A 81 -4.73 -0.54 0.34
N PHE A 82 -4.48 -0.03 1.54
CA PHE A 82 -4.73 -0.73 2.79
C PHE A 82 -5.95 -0.10 3.43
N ALA A 83 -6.93 -0.91 3.77
CA ALA A 83 -8.15 -0.48 4.46
C ALA A 83 -8.11 -1.03 5.89
N ILE A 84 -7.93 -0.15 6.85
CA ILE A 84 -7.66 -0.48 8.25
C ILE A 84 -8.88 -0.15 9.10
N ASP A 85 -9.47 -1.16 9.71
CA ASP A 85 -10.61 -1.00 10.61
C ASP A 85 -10.16 -0.31 11.91
N GLU A 86 -10.71 0.88 12.17
CA GLU A 86 -10.47 1.63 13.41
C GLU A 86 -11.68 1.63 14.34
N GLY A 87 -12.61 0.70 14.14
CA GLY A 87 -13.81 0.54 14.97
C GLY A 87 -15.03 1.23 14.39
N ASN A 88 -15.08 2.54 14.43
CA ASN A 88 -16.22 3.32 13.93
C ASN A 88 -16.06 3.79 12.49
N LYS A 89 -14.91 3.55 11.90
CA LYS A 89 -14.57 3.96 10.52
C LYS A 89 -13.46 3.07 9.98
N VAL A 90 -13.24 3.14 8.68
CA VAL A 90 -12.14 2.45 8.01
C VAL A 90 -11.19 3.48 7.43
N ARG A 91 -9.95 3.47 7.87
CA ARG A 91 -8.90 4.33 7.34
C ARG A 91 -8.29 3.67 6.13
N VAL A 92 -8.18 4.44 5.03
CA VAL A 92 -7.65 3.90 3.78
C VAL A 92 -6.35 4.61 3.42
N ARG A 93 -5.28 3.85 3.26
CA ARG A 93 -3.99 4.35 2.75
C ARG A 93 -3.89 3.97 1.29
N ILE A 94 -3.78 4.97 0.41
CA ILE A 94 -3.79 4.76 -1.05
C ILE A 94 -2.43 5.10 -1.62
N ARG A 95 -1.94 4.25 -2.50
CA ARG A 95 -0.65 4.43 -3.18
C ARG A 95 -0.81 4.18 -4.67
N SER A 96 0.06 4.81 -5.46
CA SER A 96 0.01 4.72 -6.92
C SER A 96 1.40 4.74 -7.52
N LYS A 97 1.54 4.11 -8.68
CA LYS A 97 2.76 4.14 -9.50
C LYS A 97 2.57 4.96 -10.78
N GLY A 98 1.47 5.70 -10.91
CA GLY A 98 1.20 6.49 -12.11
C GLY A 98 -0.09 7.29 -12.00
N PRO A 99 -1.25 6.63 -11.86
CA PRO A 99 -2.51 7.36 -11.72
C PRO A 99 -2.50 8.36 -10.56
N VAL A 100 -3.06 9.55 -10.78
CA VAL A 100 -3.16 10.58 -9.75
C VAL A 100 -4.32 10.23 -8.84
N ILE A 101 -4.06 9.96 -7.55
CA ILE A 101 -5.07 9.44 -6.62
C ILE A 101 -5.48 10.40 -5.50
N ASN A 102 -4.89 11.59 -5.42
CA ASN A 102 -5.27 12.53 -4.35
C ASN A 102 -6.69 13.07 -4.53
N THR A 103 -7.17 13.26 -5.75
CA THR A 103 -8.55 13.67 -6.01
C THR A 103 -9.54 12.59 -5.60
N LEU A 104 -9.18 11.33 -5.82
CA LEU A 104 -9.97 10.19 -5.33
C LEU A 104 -10.06 10.22 -3.80
N ALA A 105 -8.94 10.44 -3.12
CA ALA A 105 -8.92 10.51 -1.67
C ALA A 105 -9.79 11.65 -1.14
N GLU A 106 -9.80 12.80 -1.81
CA GLU A 106 -10.63 13.96 -1.43
C GLU A 106 -12.13 13.62 -1.49
N LYS A 107 -12.54 12.78 -2.42
CA LYS A 107 -13.91 12.32 -2.53
C LYS A 107 -14.36 11.49 -1.31
N TYR A 108 -13.40 10.87 -0.63
CA TYR A 108 -13.66 10.01 0.53
C TYR A 108 -13.05 10.60 1.80
N ALA A 109 -13.31 11.87 2.05
CA ALA A 109 -12.94 12.57 3.28
C ALA A 109 -11.43 12.51 3.58
N GLY A 110 -10.62 12.65 2.55
CA GLY A 110 -9.17 12.58 2.68
C GLY A 110 -8.42 13.52 1.78
N GLY A 111 -7.21 13.16 1.43
CA GLY A 111 -6.33 13.93 0.57
C GLY A 111 -4.90 13.49 0.69
N GLY A 112 -4.00 14.23 0.08
CA GLY A 112 -2.56 13.95 0.13
C GLY A 112 -1.87 14.29 -1.17
N HIS A 113 -0.82 13.53 -1.45
CA HIS A 113 -0.02 13.69 -2.66
C HIS A 113 -0.62 12.91 -3.83
N PRO A 114 -0.29 13.27 -5.10
CA PRO A 114 -0.80 12.55 -6.26
C PRO A 114 -0.56 11.04 -6.25
N LEU A 115 0.52 10.58 -5.64
CA LEU A 115 0.88 9.15 -5.62
C LEU A 115 0.80 8.51 -4.23
N ALA A 116 0.45 9.28 -3.20
CA ALA A 116 0.38 8.80 -1.82
C ALA A 116 -0.64 9.63 -1.03
N SER A 117 -1.81 9.09 -0.83
CA SER A 117 -2.92 9.78 -0.17
C SER A 117 -3.58 8.88 0.87
N GLY A 118 -4.40 9.50 1.71
CA GLY A 118 -5.21 8.79 2.67
C GLY A 118 -6.66 9.22 2.56
N ALA A 119 -7.57 8.32 2.88
CA ALA A 119 -9.00 8.55 2.87
C ALA A 119 -9.65 7.89 4.08
N THR A 120 -10.93 8.14 4.28
CA THR A 120 -11.72 7.51 5.33
C THR A 120 -13.04 7.08 4.72
N VAL A 121 -13.42 5.82 4.96
CA VAL A 121 -14.73 5.32 4.58
C VAL A 121 -15.46 4.84 5.82
N LYS A 122 -16.79 4.79 5.76
CA LYS A 122 -17.64 4.47 6.91
C LYS A 122 -17.60 2.98 7.24
N ASN A 123 -17.51 2.15 6.22
CA ASN A 123 -17.64 0.70 6.34
C ASN A 123 -17.04 0.02 5.10
N TRP A 124 -17.10 -1.31 5.09
CA TRP A 124 -16.58 -2.10 3.97
C TRP A 124 -17.36 -1.88 2.67
N GLU A 125 -18.65 -1.54 2.75
CA GLU A 125 -19.47 -1.25 1.56
C GLU A 125 -18.98 0.01 0.86
N GLU A 126 -18.68 1.07 1.61
CA GLU A 126 -18.13 2.29 1.04
C GLU A 126 -16.72 2.07 0.48
N LEU A 127 -15.96 1.14 1.06
CA LEU A 127 -14.68 0.73 0.50
C LEU A 127 -14.84 0.16 -0.92
N ASP A 128 -15.89 -0.61 -1.16
CA ASP A 128 -16.15 -1.14 -2.49
C ASP A 128 -16.38 -0.02 -3.50
N ASP A 129 -17.07 1.05 -3.11
CA ASP A 129 -17.25 2.23 -3.95
C ASP A 129 -15.91 2.88 -4.28
N LEU A 130 -15.04 3.02 -3.27
CA LEU A 130 -13.70 3.58 -3.46
C LEU A 130 -12.87 2.70 -4.41
N LEU A 131 -12.94 1.38 -4.27
CA LEU A 131 -12.23 0.46 -5.14
C LEU A 131 -12.74 0.52 -6.58
N ASP A 132 -14.05 0.68 -6.79
CA ASP A 132 -14.63 0.86 -8.12
C ASP A 132 -14.10 2.16 -8.77
N ASP A 133 -14.07 3.25 -8.01
CA ASP A 133 -13.54 4.52 -8.49
C ASP A 133 -12.05 4.41 -8.81
N MET A 134 -11.30 3.70 -7.98
CA MET A 134 -9.86 3.46 -8.20
C MET A 134 -9.64 2.64 -9.48
N ALA A 135 -10.43 1.60 -9.69
CA ALA A 135 -10.34 0.77 -10.88
C ALA A 135 -10.62 1.58 -12.15
N ARG A 136 -11.62 2.45 -12.10
CA ARG A 136 -11.95 3.32 -13.23
C ARG A 136 -10.80 4.27 -13.53
N LEU A 137 -10.20 4.85 -12.51
CA LEU A 137 -9.09 5.78 -12.64
C LEU A 137 -7.85 5.08 -13.23
N VAL A 138 -7.54 3.88 -12.79
CA VAL A 138 -6.44 3.08 -13.35
C VAL A 138 -6.73 2.71 -14.80
N GLY A 139 -7.97 2.32 -15.12
CA GLY A 139 -8.37 2.02 -16.49
C GLY A 139 -8.19 3.20 -17.44
N GLU A 140 -8.57 4.39 -17.00
CA GLU A 140 -8.36 5.62 -17.76
C GLU A 140 -6.88 5.90 -17.98
N TYR A 141 -6.07 5.76 -16.93
CA TYR A 141 -4.62 5.96 -17.01
C TYR A 141 -3.98 5.00 -18.02
N LEU A 142 -4.36 3.74 -18.00
CA LEU A 142 -3.82 2.74 -18.92
C LEU A 142 -4.18 3.06 -20.38
N ARG A 143 -5.39 3.52 -20.63
CA ARG A 143 -5.83 3.93 -21.98
C ARG A 143 -5.08 5.16 -22.46
N GLU A 144 -4.97 6.19 -21.62
CA GLU A 144 -4.28 7.45 -21.95
C GLU A 144 -2.79 7.24 -22.25
N ASN A 145 -2.17 6.27 -21.59
CA ASN A 145 -0.75 5.98 -21.74
C ASN A 145 -0.46 4.80 -22.67
N SER A 146 -1.48 4.28 -23.36
CA SER A 146 -1.38 3.17 -24.29
C SER A 146 -0.72 1.91 -23.68
N ILE A 147 -0.98 1.68 -22.41
CA ILE A 147 -0.46 0.51 -21.69
C ILE A 147 -1.49 -0.62 -21.79
N LYS A 148 -1.04 -1.80 -22.14
CA LYS A 148 -1.89 -2.99 -22.28
C LYS A 148 -1.84 -3.90 -21.09
#